data_81f0f3f857e7b89188caa8edaa110f6f
#
_entry.id   81f0f3f857e7b89188caa8edaa110f6f
#
_cell.length_a   1.000
_cell.length_b   1.000
_cell.length_c   1.000
_cell.angle_alpha   90.00
_cell.angle_beta   90.00
_cell.angle_gamma   90.00
#
_symmetry.space_group_name_H-M   'P 1'
#
loop_
_entity.id
_entity.type
_entity.pdbx_description
1 polymer ?
#
loop_
_entity_poly.entity_id
_entity_poly.type
_entity_poly.pdbx_seq_one_letter_code
_entity_poly.pdbx_strand_id
1 'polypeptide(L)'
;MIRERAPACERNRDPILSVLRETFADVRRLLEIGSGTGEHAVYFSRAMPHIEWQPSEMPGREASIRAWMAHERLPNLLAPVPLDVSATDWGVEKVDGVFTANTLHIMSWQCVLAFFSGVGRVLAPGGVVTVYGPFNYDGRFTSASNEHFDASLRGRNADSGIRDFEAVNRAAATLAGLALTRDVSMPA
;
A
#
# COMPACT_ATOMS: atom_id res chain seq x y z
N MET A 1 16.27 12.19 14.32
CA MET A 1 15.72 11.04 13.58
C MET A 1 16.06 11.23 12.10
N ILE A 2 16.46 10.16 11.41
CA ILE A 2 16.86 10.20 10.00
C ILE A 2 15.62 9.98 9.15
N ARG A 3 15.43 10.82 8.12
CA ARG A 3 14.44 10.63 7.08
C ARG A 3 15.05 9.73 6.01
N GLU A 4 14.62 8.50 5.94
CA GLU A 4 15.05 7.59 4.90
C GLU A 4 14.41 7.96 3.57
N ARG A 5 15.08 7.62 2.47
CA ARG A 5 14.59 7.82 1.11
C ARG A 5 14.57 6.51 0.35
N ALA A 6 13.53 6.32 -0.44
CA ALA A 6 13.39 5.18 -1.33
C ALA A 6 13.36 5.68 -2.79
N PRO A 7 14.38 5.36 -3.61
CA PRO A 7 14.43 5.83 -4.99
C PRO A 7 13.21 5.45 -5.84
N ALA A 8 12.52 4.37 -5.47
CA ALA A 8 11.28 3.96 -6.12
C ALA A 8 10.16 4.99 -5.89
N CYS A 9 10.06 5.57 -4.69
CA CYS A 9 9.03 6.57 -4.37
C CYS A 9 9.16 7.81 -5.27
N GLU A 10 10.36 8.27 -5.52
CA GLU A 10 10.58 9.44 -6.37
C GLU A 10 10.15 9.20 -7.83
N ARG A 11 10.35 7.98 -8.35
CA ARG A 11 9.99 7.65 -9.73
C ARG A 11 8.50 7.44 -9.95
N ASN A 12 7.81 6.84 -8.95
CA ASN A 12 6.43 6.39 -9.14
C ASN A 12 5.36 7.30 -8.49
N ARG A 13 5.75 8.24 -7.64
CA ARG A 13 4.79 9.07 -6.89
C ARG A 13 3.84 9.88 -7.77
N ASP A 14 4.35 10.48 -8.87
CA ASP A 14 3.51 11.34 -9.73
C ASP A 14 2.48 10.52 -10.53
N PRO A 15 2.86 9.41 -11.20
CA PRO A 15 1.88 8.51 -11.80
C PRO A 15 0.87 7.95 -10.80
N ILE A 16 1.31 7.52 -9.61
CA ILE A 16 0.40 7.03 -8.57
C ILE A 16 -0.56 8.15 -8.15
N LEU A 17 -0.07 9.37 -7.86
CA LEU A 17 -0.90 10.50 -7.46
C LEU A 17 -2.02 10.79 -8.48
N SER A 18 -1.72 10.71 -9.77
CA SER A 18 -2.72 10.91 -10.82
C SER A 18 -3.90 9.95 -10.66
N VAL A 19 -3.63 8.68 -10.40
CA VAL A 19 -4.67 7.66 -10.18
C VAL A 19 -5.39 7.89 -8.85
N LEU A 20 -4.65 8.19 -7.77
CA LEU A 20 -5.24 8.40 -6.44
C LEU A 20 -6.19 9.59 -6.38
N ARG A 21 -5.91 10.68 -7.10
CA ARG A 21 -6.78 11.85 -7.17
C ARG A 21 -8.18 11.52 -7.72
N GLU A 22 -8.25 10.62 -8.68
CA GLU A 22 -9.52 10.16 -9.24
C GLU A 22 -10.19 9.16 -8.29
N THR A 23 -9.42 8.17 -7.83
CA THR A 23 -9.92 7.05 -7.05
C THR A 23 -10.36 7.47 -5.64
N PHE A 24 -9.66 8.42 -5.03
CA PHE A 24 -9.90 8.88 -3.66
C PHE A 24 -10.53 10.29 -3.59
N ALA A 25 -11.22 10.74 -4.65
CA ALA A 25 -11.85 12.06 -4.68
C ALA A 25 -12.82 12.29 -3.49
N ASP A 26 -13.58 11.25 -3.12
CA ASP A 26 -14.59 11.29 -2.06
C ASP A 26 -14.11 10.69 -0.73
N VAL A 27 -12.88 10.16 -0.67
CA VAL A 27 -12.29 9.58 0.54
C VAL A 27 -11.96 10.69 1.54
N ARG A 28 -12.28 10.46 2.83
CA ARG A 28 -11.97 11.38 3.93
C ARG A 28 -10.96 10.80 4.90
N ARG A 29 -11.04 9.52 5.17
CA ARG A 29 -10.10 8.80 6.06
C ARG A 29 -9.46 7.66 5.30
N LEU A 30 -8.15 7.69 5.19
CA LEU A 30 -7.37 6.70 4.45
C LEU A 30 -6.34 6.05 5.34
N LEU A 31 -6.25 4.72 5.25
CA LEU A 31 -5.19 3.92 5.85
C LEU A 31 -4.18 3.53 4.76
N GLU A 32 -2.93 3.92 4.93
CA GLU A 32 -1.82 3.43 4.12
C GLU A 32 -1.14 2.27 4.84
N ILE A 33 -1.07 1.10 4.22
CA ILE A 33 -0.47 -0.10 4.79
C ILE A 33 0.92 -0.32 4.19
N GLY A 34 1.93 -0.41 5.06
CA GLY A 34 3.32 -0.55 4.66
C GLY A 34 3.88 0.74 4.07
N SER A 35 3.81 1.84 4.83
CA SER A 35 4.30 3.17 4.40
C SER A 35 5.81 3.27 4.20
N GLY A 36 6.57 2.25 4.65
CA GLY A 36 8.01 2.15 4.46
C GLY A 36 8.75 3.38 5.01
N THR A 37 9.43 4.11 4.13
CA THR A 37 10.16 5.33 4.52
C THR A 37 9.26 6.50 4.92
N GLY A 38 7.98 6.52 4.50
CA GLY A 38 7.02 7.60 4.73
C GLY A 38 6.99 8.67 3.64
N GLU A 39 7.79 8.54 2.58
CA GLU A 39 7.84 9.53 1.49
C GLU A 39 6.51 9.63 0.74
N HIS A 40 5.87 8.50 0.44
CA HIS A 40 4.55 8.45 -0.19
C HIS A 40 3.49 9.11 0.69
N ALA A 41 3.43 8.75 1.98
CA ALA A 41 2.49 9.31 2.93
C ALA A 41 2.55 10.84 2.95
N VAL A 42 3.75 11.41 3.04
CA VAL A 42 3.96 12.86 3.01
C VAL A 42 3.58 13.47 1.67
N TYR A 43 4.01 12.85 0.57
CA TYR A 43 3.78 13.38 -0.76
C TYR A 43 2.28 13.43 -1.11
N PHE A 44 1.56 12.34 -0.82
CA PHE A 44 0.15 12.22 -1.14
C PHE A 44 -0.75 13.01 -0.18
N SER A 45 -0.46 13.03 1.12
CA SER A 45 -1.23 13.84 2.05
C SER A 45 -1.11 15.35 1.75
N ARG A 46 0.07 15.83 1.33
CA ARG A 46 0.24 17.21 0.85
C ARG A 46 -0.61 17.50 -0.38
N ALA A 47 -0.64 16.57 -1.33
CA ALA A 47 -1.34 16.72 -2.60
C ALA A 47 -2.87 16.54 -2.50
N MET A 48 -3.36 15.92 -1.42
CA MET A 48 -4.77 15.61 -1.15
C MET A 48 -5.15 16.04 0.28
N PRO A 49 -5.22 17.36 0.55
CA PRO A 49 -5.42 17.89 1.91
C PRO A 49 -6.81 17.60 2.50
N HIS A 50 -7.74 17.11 1.70
CA HIS A 50 -9.09 16.71 2.13
C HIS A 50 -9.13 15.32 2.79
N ILE A 51 -8.03 14.56 2.73
CA ILE A 51 -7.92 13.20 3.28
C ILE A 51 -7.12 13.23 4.58
N GLU A 52 -7.68 12.73 5.66
CA GLU A 52 -6.90 12.32 6.83
C GLU A 52 -6.10 11.06 6.47
N TRP A 53 -4.80 11.22 6.31
CA TRP A 53 -3.89 10.16 5.88
C TRP A 53 -3.28 9.48 7.10
N GLN A 54 -3.66 8.22 7.34
CA GLN A 54 -3.12 7.41 8.41
C GLN A 54 -2.05 6.46 7.86
N PRO A 55 -0.76 6.76 8.01
CA PRO A 55 0.30 5.81 7.65
C PRO A 55 0.37 4.67 8.66
N SER A 56 0.81 3.51 8.20
CA SER A 56 1.12 2.37 9.07
C SER A 56 2.35 1.60 8.60
N GLU A 57 3.03 0.98 9.56
CA GLU A 57 4.21 0.17 9.29
C GLU A 57 4.35 -0.92 10.35
N MET A 58 5.12 -1.96 10.06
CA MET A 58 5.44 -3.01 11.03
C MET A 58 5.93 -2.41 12.35
N PRO A 59 5.50 -2.97 13.49
CA PRO A 59 5.91 -2.47 14.81
C PRO A 59 7.42 -2.27 14.93
N GLY A 60 7.81 -1.07 15.37
CA GLY A 60 9.21 -0.67 15.57
C GLY A 60 9.90 -0.12 14.31
N ARG A 61 9.20 -0.01 13.17
CA ARG A 61 9.77 0.52 11.91
C ARG A 61 9.28 1.93 11.54
N GLU A 62 8.51 2.60 12.41
CA GLU A 62 7.86 3.88 12.12
C GLU A 62 8.82 5.11 12.21
N ALA A 63 10.09 4.89 12.58
CA ALA A 63 11.01 5.98 12.90
C ALA A 63 11.23 6.99 11.75
N SER A 64 11.34 6.49 10.51
CA SER A 64 11.51 7.34 9.33
C SER A 64 10.23 8.13 9.02
N ILE A 65 9.06 7.50 9.13
CA ILE A 65 7.75 8.16 8.94
C ILE A 65 7.61 9.32 9.92
N ARG A 66 7.90 9.10 11.21
CA ARG A 66 7.87 10.15 12.24
C ARG A 66 8.86 11.28 11.96
N ALA A 67 10.04 10.97 11.41
CA ALA A 67 11.02 11.98 11.03
C ALA A 67 10.53 12.84 9.85
N TRP A 68 9.87 12.27 8.88
CA TRP A 68 9.24 12.99 7.78
C TRP A 68 8.09 13.87 8.26
N MET A 69 7.21 13.35 9.11
CA MET A 69 6.10 14.11 9.70
C MET A 69 6.59 15.33 10.49
N ALA A 70 7.62 15.16 11.33
CA ALA A 70 8.19 16.23 12.12
C ALA A 70 8.79 17.36 11.24
N HIS A 71 9.30 17.01 10.07
CA HIS A 71 9.82 17.98 9.10
C HIS A 71 8.70 18.71 8.35
N GLU A 72 7.72 17.98 7.84
CA GLU A 72 6.73 18.50 6.89
C GLU A 72 5.52 19.13 7.55
N ARG A 73 5.17 18.70 8.77
CA ARG A 73 4.11 19.24 9.63
C ARG A 73 2.77 19.42 8.92
N LEU A 74 2.38 18.44 8.13
CA LEU A 74 1.09 18.44 7.41
C LEU A 74 -0.04 18.16 8.40
N PRO A 75 -1.11 18.99 8.44
CA PRO A 75 -2.17 18.86 9.43
C PRO A 75 -3.05 17.61 9.23
N ASN A 76 -3.09 17.09 8.02
CA ASN A 76 -3.87 15.91 7.63
C ASN A 76 -3.06 14.61 7.59
N LEU A 77 -1.77 14.62 7.94
CA LEU A 77 -0.95 13.43 8.06
C LEU A 77 -0.88 13.01 9.54
N LEU A 78 -1.54 11.90 9.86
CA LEU A 78 -1.66 11.39 11.22
C LEU A 78 -0.41 10.64 11.67
N ALA A 79 -0.23 10.48 12.98
CA ALA A 79 0.88 9.70 13.53
C ALA A 79 0.82 8.24 13.04
N PRO A 80 1.96 7.64 12.63
CA PRO A 80 1.95 6.28 12.13
C PRO A 80 1.50 5.29 13.20
N VAL A 81 0.66 4.33 12.81
CA VAL A 81 0.25 3.22 13.67
C VAL A 81 1.13 2.00 13.41
N PRO A 82 1.57 1.29 14.46
CA PRO A 82 2.19 -0.01 14.30
C PRO A 82 1.13 -1.01 13.82
N LEU A 83 1.34 -1.62 12.66
CA LEU A 83 0.39 -2.55 12.05
C LEU A 83 1.11 -3.74 11.44
N ASP A 84 0.84 -4.92 12.00
CA ASP A 84 1.14 -6.20 11.39
C ASP A 84 -0.14 -6.73 10.75
N VAL A 85 -0.11 -6.97 9.43
CA VAL A 85 -1.30 -7.46 8.69
C VAL A 85 -1.78 -8.82 9.17
N SER A 86 -0.91 -9.63 9.81
CA SER A 86 -1.25 -10.93 10.39
C SER A 86 -2.02 -10.83 11.70
N ALA A 87 -2.05 -9.66 12.34
CA ALA A 87 -2.81 -9.45 13.57
C ALA A 87 -4.32 -9.50 13.31
N THR A 88 -5.05 -10.09 14.24
CA THR A 88 -6.51 -10.19 14.17
C THR A 88 -7.18 -8.83 14.29
N ASP A 89 -6.61 -7.95 15.11
CA ASP A 89 -7.05 -6.57 15.28
C ASP A 89 -5.91 -5.62 14.89
N TRP A 90 -6.19 -4.69 14.02
CA TRP A 90 -5.22 -3.69 13.58
C TRP A 90 -5.23 -2.42 14.44
N GLY A 91 -6.16 -2.31 15.39
CA GLY A 91 -6.28 -1.16 16.27
C GLY A 91 -6.63 0.14 15.55
N VAL A 92 -7.24 0.06 14.36
CA VAL A 92 -7.66 1.21 13.56
C VAL A 92 -9.18 1.24 13.43
N GLU A 93 -9.73 2.44 13.41
CA GLU A 93 -11.16 2.65 13.15
C GLU A 93 -11.50 2.40 11.67
N LYS A 94 -12.80 2.41 11.34
CA LYS A 94 -13.25 2.34 9.95
C LYS A 94 -12.70 3.49 9.12
N VAL A 95 -12.26 3.15 7.89
CA VAL A 95 -11.72 4.08 6.90
C VAL A 95 -12.49 3.98 5.59
N ASP A 96 -12.51 5.06 4.82
CA ASP A 96 -13.16 5.11 3.51
C ASP A 96 -12.24 4.63 2.39
N GLY A 97 -10.92 4.71 2.62
CA GLY A 97 -9.91 4.32 1.66
C GLY A 97 -8.78 3.50 2.29
N VAL A 98 -8.26 2.55 1.53
CA VAL A 98 -7.02 1.83 1.86
C VAL A 98 -6.06 1.95 0.68
N PHE A 99 -4.81 2.28 0.98
CA PHE A 99 -3.74 2.35 0.00
C PHE A 99 -2.55 1.48 0.43
N THR A 100 -1.91 0.84 -0.54
CA THR A 100 -0.61 0.20 -0.33
C THR A 100 0.22 0.25 -1.61
N ALA A 101 1.51 0.48 -1.47
CA ALA A 101 2.45 0.57 -2.59
C ALA A 101 3.68 -0.31 -2.36
N ASN A 102 4.00 -1.15 -3.34
CA ASN A 102 5.19 -2.00 -3.33
C ASN A 102 5.30 -2.95 -2.12
N THR A 103 4.17 -3.39 -1.58
CA THR A 103 4.10 -4.14 -0.32
C THR A 103 3.74 -5.62 -0.55
N LEU A 104 2.79 -5.94 -1.43
CA LEU A 104 2.28 -7.30 -1.58
C LEU A 104 3.34 -8.30 -2.07
N HIS A 105 4.32 -7.86 -2.86
CA HIS A 105 5.40 -8.72 -3.35
C HIS A 105 6.51 -8.96 -2.29
N ILE A 106 6.53 -8.18 -1.20
CA ILE A 106 7.46 -8.36 -0.07
C ILE A 106 6.88 -9.32 0.97
N MET A 107 5.55 -9.30 1.17
CA MET A 107 4.84 -10.16 2.11
C MET A 107 4.89 -11.62 1.68
N SER A 108 4.75 -12.56 2.61
CA SER A 108 4.37 -13.95 2.30
C SER A 108 2.95 -13.98 1.73
N TRP A 109 2.59 -15.05 1.00
CA TRP A 109 1.22 -15.21 0.50
C TRP A 109 0.19 -15.23 1.64
N GLN A 110 0.53 -15.84 2.78
CA GLN A 110 -0.33 -15.84 3.97
C GLN A 110 -0.59 -14.43 4.49
N CYS A 111 0.42 -13.57 4.49
CA CYS A 111 0.27 -12.16 4.87
C CYS A 111 -0.58 -11.39 3.84
N VAL A 112 -0.52 -11.71 2.55
CA VAL A 112 -1.41 -11.12 1.53
C VAL A 112 -2.87 -11.50 1.81
N LEU A 113 -3.15 -12.76 2.16
CA LEU A 113 -4.51 -13.19 2.55
C LEU A 113 -4.97 -12.48 3.84
N ALA A 114 -4.09 -12.38 4.84
CA ALA A 114 -4.37 -11.66 6.09
C ALA A 114 -4.63 -10.17 5.83
N PHE A 115 -3.86 -9.54 4.93
CA PHE A 115 -4.09 -8.15 4.49
C PHE A 115 -5.53 -7.96 3.99
N PHE A 116 -6.01 -8.78 3.04
CA PHE A 116 -7.39 -8.64 2.55
C PHE A 116 -8.44 -8.94 3.62
N SER A 117 -8.21 -9.92 4.48
CA SER A 117 -9.09 -10.17 5.62
C SER A 117 -9.18 -8.97 6.56
N GLY A 118 -8.04 -8.32 6.83
CA GLY A 118 -7.97 -7.10 7.61
C GLY A 118 -8.67 -5.91 6.95
N VAL A 119 -8.44 -5.73 5.64
CA VAL A 119 -9.11 -4.70 4.84
C VAL A 119 -10.64 -4.85 4.94
N GLY A 120 -11.18 -6.06 4.80
CA GLY A 120 -12.62 -6.31 4.94
C GLY A 120 -13.18 -5.92 6.32
N ARG A 121 -12.34 -5.96 7.36
CA ARG A 121 -12.73 -5.54 8.72
C ARG A 121 -12.72 -4.02 8.89
N VAL A 122 -11.76 -3.30 8.32
CA VAL A 122 -11.57 -1.86 8.58
C VAL A 122 -12.18 -0.96 7.50
N LEU A 123 -12.41 -1.47 6.29
CA LEU A 123 -13.01 -0.68 5.22
C LEU A 123 -14.50 -0.45 5.49
N ALA A 124 -14.93 0.79 5.33
CA ALA A 124 -16.34 1.14 5.40
C ALA A 124 -17.11 0.63 4.16
N PRO A 125 -18.43 0.40 4.26
CA PRO A 125 -19.25 0.07 3.09
C PRO A 125 -19.11 1.14 1.99
N GLY A 126 -18.84 0.72 0.76
CA GLY A 126 -18.58 1.62 -0.38
C GLY A 126 -17.16 2.21 -0.41
N GLY A 127 -16.31 1.85 0.54
CA GLY A 127 -14.91 2.28 0.57
C GLY A 127 -14.08 1.70 -0.58
N VAL A 128 -12.95 2.31 -0.84
CA VAL A 128 -12.10 2.04 -2.01
C VAL A 128 -10.72 1.54 -1.58
N VAL A 129 -10.20 0.56 -2.30
CA VAL A 129 -8.84 0.04 -2.09
C VAL A 129 -8.00 0.26 -3.34
N THR A 130 -6.81 0.81 -3.17
CA THR A 130 -5.83 0.94 -4.25
C THR A 130 -4.54 0.23 -3.87
N VAL A 131 -4.13 -0.68 -4.74
CA VAL A 131 -2.87 -1.43 -4.61
C VAL A 131 -1.96 -1.06 -5.77
N TYR A 132 -0.75 -0.61 -5.48
CA TYR A 132 0.29 -0.37 -6.48
C TYR A 132 1.45 -1.34 -6.32
N GLY A 133 1.91 -1.89 -7.42
CA GLY A 133 3.08 -2.75 -7.48
C GLY A 133 3.14 -3.57 -8.76
N PRO A 134 4.21 -4.33 -8.98
CA PRO A 134 4.28 -5.24 -10.10
C PRO A 134 3.37 -6.44 -9.87
N PHE A 135 2.71 -6.87 -10.95
CA PHE A 135 1.90 -8.09 -10.99
C PHE A 135 2.30 -8.95 -12.19
N ASN A 136 2.13 -10.25 -12.04
CA ASN A 136 2.08 -11.20 -13.13
C ASN A 136 0.63 -11.32 -13.61
N TYR A 137 0.44 -11.66 -14.88
CA TYR A 137 -0.85 -11.93 -15.47
C TYR A 137 -0.80 -13.31 -16.15
N ASP A 138 -1.79 -14.15 -15.89
CA ASP A 138 -1.84 -15.54 -16.37
C ASP A 138 -0.53 -16.31 -16.09
N GLY A 139 0.06 -16.10 -14.90
CA GLY A 139 1.31 -16.72 -14.47
C GLY A 139 2.56 -16.24 -15.24
N ARG A 140 2.50 -15.11 -15.95
CA ARG A 140 3.59 -14.59 -16.76
C ARG A 140 4.07 -13.24 -16.27
N PHE A 141 5.39 -13.04 -16.29
CA PHE A 141 5.98 -11.73 -16.05
C PHE A 141 5.63 -10.74 -17.17
N THR A 142 5.35 -9.51 -16.82
CA THR A 142 5.05 -8.44 -17.77
C THR A 142 6.29 -7.88 -18.47
N SER A 143 7.49 -8.15 -17.92
CA SER A 143 8.77 -7.76 -18.51
C SER A 143 9.92 -8.61 -17.97
N ALA A 144 11.03 -8.66 -18.69
CA ALA A 144 12.26 -9.30 -18.23
C ALA A 144 12.82 -8.63 -16.95
N SER A 145 12.60 -7.33 -16.76
CA SER A 145 13.01 -6.65 -15.53
C SER A 145 12.20 -7.15 -14.31
N ASN A 146 10.91 -7.44 -14.48
CA ASN A 146 10.07 -8.01 -13.42
C ASN A 146 10.49 -9.45 -13.08
N GLU A 147 10.89 -10.25 -14.05
CA GLU A 147 11.44 -11.59 -13.82
C GLU A 147 12.72 -11.53 -12.97
N HIS A 148 13.66 -10.65 -13.33
CA HIS A 148 14.87 -10.43 -12.54
C HIS A 148 14.57 -9.89 -11.13
N PHE A 149 13.58 -9.01 -11.01
CA PHE A 149 13.17 -8.47 -9.72
C PHE A 149 12.55 -9.57 -8.85
N ASP A 150 11.70 -10.44 -9.39
CA ASP A 150 11.15 -11.59 -8.67
C ASP A 150 12.24 -12.53 -8.16
N ALA A 151 13.21 -12.86 -9.01
CA ALA A 151 14.36 -13.68 -8.61
C ALA A 151 15.16 -13.01 -7.47
N SER A 152 15.35 -11.69 -7.50
CA SER A 152 16.01 -10.93 -6.42
C SER A 152 15.19 -10.92 -5.13
N LEU A 153 13.86 -10.82 -5.21
CA LEU A 153 12.97 -10.90 -4.05
C LEU A 153 13.08 -12.27 -3.37
N ARG A 154 12.93 -13.35 -4.14
CA ARG A 154 13.01 -14.74 -3.65
C ARG A 154 14.39 -15.09 -3.11
N GLY A 155 15.45 -14.54 -3.69
CA GLY A 155 16.81 -14.70 -3.18
C GLY A 155 17.03 -14.09 -1.78
N ARG A 156 16.27 -13.07 -1.42
CA ARG A 156 16.30 -12.43 -0.09
C ARG A 156 15.34 -13.09 0.89
N ASN A 157 14.17 -13.48 0.42
CA ASN A 157 13.15 -14.19 1.19
C ASN A 157 12.32 -15.06 0.24
N ALA A 158 12.36 -16.38 0.44
CA ALA A 158 11.67 -17.35 -0.41
C ALA A 158 10.13 -17.13 -0.45
N ASP A 159 9.55 -16.54 0.57
CA ASP A 159 8.12 -16.24 0.65
C ASP A 159 7.72 -14.96 -0.11
N SER A 160 8.68 -14.11 -0.47
CA SER A 160 8.47 -12.94 -1.32
C SER A 160 8.38 -13.33 -2.79
N GLY A 161 7.86 -12.44 -3.62
CA GLY A 161 7.79 -12.59 -5.07
C GLY A 161 6.62 -11.82 -5.67
N ILE A 162 6.72 -11.52 -6.96
CA ILE A 162 5.65 -10.85 -7.69
C ILE A 162 4.41 -11.74 -7.70
N ARG A 163 3.26 -11.16 -7.38
CA ARG A 163 1.99 -11.88 -7.23
C ARG A 163 1.23 -11.92 -8.54
N ASP A 164 0.51 -13.01 -8.78
CA ASP A 164 -0.43 -13.10 -9.89
C ASP A 164 -1.64 -12.22 -9.60
N PHE A 165 -1.99 -11.36 -10.54
CA PHE A 165 -3.10 -10.42 -10.46
C PHE A 165 -4.42 -11.14 -10.17
N GLU A 166 -4.68 -12.25 -10.87
CA GLU A 166 -5.90 -13.05 -10.72
C GLU A 166 -6.03 -13.65 -9.32
N ALA A 167 -4.90 -14.10 -8.74
CA ALA A 167 -4.90 -14.65 -7.39
C ALA A 167 -5.17 -13.56 -6.35
N VAL A 168 -4.57 -12.38 -6.52
CA VAL A 168 -4.79 -11.21 -5.66
C VAL A 168 -6.23 -10.73 -5.77
N ASN A 169 -6.77 -10.61 -6.98
CA ASN A 169 -8.16 -10.20 -7.21
C ASN A 169 -9.17 -11.18 -6.58
N ARG A 170 -8.93 -12.50 -6.68
CA ARG A 170 -9.77 -13.51 -5.99
C ARG A 170 -9.70 -13.36 -4.47
N ALA A 171 -8.51 -13.12 -3.91
CA ALA A 171 -8.37 -12.92 -2.47
C ALA A 171 -9.11 -11.65 -2.02
N ALA A 172 -9.01 -10.56 -2.76
CA ALA A 172 -9.72 -9.31 -2.50
C ALA A 172 -11.24 -9.51 -2.51
N ALA A 173 -11.76 -10.21 -3.51
CA ALA A 173 -13.19 -10.50 -3.63
C ALA A 173 -13.70 -11.40 -2.50
N THR A 174 -12.95 -12.49 -2.21
CA THR A 174 -13.41 -13.51 -1.27
C THR A 174 -13.28 -13.07 0.19
N LEU A 175 -12.20 -12.37 0.54
CA LEU A 175 -11.85 -12.05 1.94
C LEU A 175 -12.30 -10.65 2.35
N ALA A 176 -12.40 -9.71 1.41
CA ALA A 176 -12.78 -8.32 1.67
C ALA A 176 -14.08 -7.90 0.99
N GLY A 177 -14.70 -8.74 0.17
CA GLY A 177 -15.93 -8.41 -0.56
C GLY A 177 -15.72 -7.32 -1.63
N LEU A 178 -14.49 -7.15 -2.12
CA LEU A 178 -14.12 -6.13 -3.09
C LEU A 178 -14.41 -6.57 -4.52
N ALA A 179 -14.88 -5.64 -5.35
CA ALA A 179 -14.97 -5.82 -6.78
C ALA A 179 -13.89 -4.99 -7.49
N LEU A 180 -13.20 -5.59 -8.46
CA LEU A 180 -12.25 -4.85 -9.28
C LEU A 180 -13.01 -3.81 -10.12
N THR A 181 -12.64 -2.55 -9.97
CA THR A 181 -13.22 -1.44 -10.74
C THR A 181 -12.29 -0.97 -11.85
N ARG A 182 -10.98 -1.08 -11.64
CA ARG A 182 -9.99 -0.57 -12.60
C ARG A 182 -8.66 -1.29 -12.44
N ASP A 183 -8.03 -1.64 -13.55
CA ASP A 183 -6.63 -2.02 -13.64
C ASP A 183 -5.92 -1.01 -14.54
N VAL A 184 -4.80 -0.44 -14.07
CA VAL A 184 -4.11 0.68 -14.72
C VAL A 184 -2.67 0.29 -14.99
N SER A 185 -2.30 0.24 -16.27
CA SER A 185 -0.89 0.10 -16.63
C SER A 185 -0.12 1.34 -16.22
N MET A 186 0.92 1.17 -15.44
CA MET A 186 1.74 2.24 -14.90
C MET A 186 3.12 2.26 -15.56
N PRO A 187 3.75 3.45 -15.70
CA PRO A 187 5.12 3.55 -16.17
C PRO A 187 6.07 2.71 -15.32
N ALA A 188 7.04 2.06 -15.97
CA ALA A 188 8.08 1.26 -15.32
C ALA A 188 9.17 2.13 -14.68
#